data_0b0ead1c25945defa2dfe04a1267977a
#
_entry.id   0b0ead1c25945defa2dfe04a1267977a
#
_cell.length_a   1.000
_cell.length_b   1.000
_cell.length_c   1.000
_cell.angle_alpha   90.00
_cell.angle_beta   90.00
_cell.angle_gamma   90.00
#
_symmetry.space_group_name_H-M   'P 1'
#
loop_
_entity.id
_entity.type
_entity.pdbx_description
1 polymer ?
#
loop_
_entity_poly.entity_id
_entity_poly.type
_entity_poly.pdbx_seq_one_letter_code
_entity_poly.pdbx_strand_id
1 'polypeptide(L)'
;MKRKLMVAAGAIALACASQAAMAGPTLDAVKKKGFVQCGLTDGVSGFSATNSKGEWEGMDVDICSAVAAAVFGDASKFKGTALSTQQRFTALQSGEVDVLLRTVTLTQTRDTSLGLSAVAASFYDGQGILVSKKLGVKSAKELNGATVCVQPGTTTELNLADWFRANNIEFKPVVIDKVTEVVRAFESGRCDAFTDDASQLAAVRATQVANPNDYEILPERFSKEPLGPMVRQGDENWLGIVRWTLFALLEAEEYGITQKNVDEMLKSKNPNVLRILGVTPGAGKNMGLDEKWAYNAIKAVGNYSEVFERNVGKESKLGLQRGTNALWNQGGAMYPWPIR
;
A
#
# COMPACT_ATOMS: atom_id res chain seq x y z
N MET A 1 -73.60 16.15 37.80
CA MET A 1 -72.78 16.42 36.64
C MET A 1 -71.35 15.79 36.90
N LYS A 2 -71.09 14.61 36.35
CA LYS A 2 -69.83 13.89 36.50
C LYS A 2 -69.11 13.87 35.14
N ARG A 3 -68.02 14.66 34.99
CA ARG A 3 -67.14 14.64 33.82
C ARG A 3 -66.22 13.39 33.87
N LYS A 4 -66.36 12.52 32.90
CA LYS A 4 -65.44 11.40 32.70
C LYS A 4 -64.20 11.92 31.95
N LEU A 5 -63.02 11.83 32.53
CA LEU A 5 -61.73 11.98 31.84
C LEU A 5 -61.44 10.66 31.13
N MET A 6 -61.31 10.68 29.81
CA MET A 6 -60.72 9.61 29.04
C MET A 6 -59.18 9.85 28.96
N VAL A 7 -58.41 8.95 29.50
CA VAL A 7 -56.95 8.89 29.32
C VAL A 7 -56.69 8.07 28.04
N ALA A 8 -56.21 8.74 27.03
CA ALA A 8 -55.72 8.06 25.80
C ALA A 8 -54.26 7.64 26.06
N ALA A 9 -54.01 6.34 26.21
CA ALA A 9 -52.69 5.77 26.25
C ALA A 9 -52.15 5.64 24.82
N GLY A 10 -51.27 6.56 24.42
CA GLY A 10 -50.55 6.47 23.14
C GLY A 10 -49.43 5.45 23.26
N ALA A 11 -49.54 4.32 22.61
CA ALA A 11 -48.48 3.35 22.45
C ALA A 11 -47.44 3.90 21.42
N ILE A 12 -46.32 4.39 21.93
CA ILE A 12 -45.15 4.72 21.08
C ILE A 12 -44.47 3.40 20.72
N ALA A 13 -44.74 2.87 19.53
CA ALA A 13 -43.99 1.79 18.93
C ALA A 13 -42.61 2.35 18.53
N LEU A 14 -41.56 2.08 19.34
CA LEU A 14 -40.18 2.23 18.91
C LEU A 14 -39.94 1.22 17.78
N ALA A 15 -39.99 1.70 16.53
CA ALA A 15 -39.48 0.96 15.40
C ALA A 15 -37.95 0.97 15.53
N CYS A 16 -37.38 -0.11 16.04
CA CYS A 16 -35.94 -0.42 15.87
C CYS A 16 -35.70 -0.62 14.37
N ALA A 17 -35.42 0.47 13.65
CA ALA A 17 -34.86 0.37 12.33
C ALA A 17 -33.49 -0.30 12.50
N SER A 18 -33.42 -1.59 12.21
CA SER A 18 -32.17 -2.26 11.97
C SER A 18 -31.48 -1.51 10.82
N GLN A 19 -30.46 -0.70 11.14
CA GLN A 19 -29.60 -0.13 10.14
C GLN A 19 -28.92 -1.32 9.45
N ALA A 20 -29.45 -1.73 8.30
CA ALA A 20 -28.72 -2.55 7.38
C ALA A 20 -27.38 -1.82 7.13
N ALA A 21 -26.25 -2.48 7.36
CA ALA A 21 -24.95 -1.94 7.00
C ALA A 21 -25.03 -1.61 5.50
N MET A 22 -25.21 -0.32 5.18
CA MET A 22 -25.24 0.13 3.79
C MET A 22 -23.82 0.03 3.27
N ALA A 23 -23.65 -0.71 2.17
CA ALA A 23 -22.41 -0.67 1.41
C ALA A 23 -22.08 0.78 1.06
N GLY A 24 -20.82 1.17 1.15
CA GLY A 24 -20.39 2.52 0.77
C GLY A 24 -20.48 2.73 -0.75
N PRO A 25 -20.52 3.97 -1.21
CA PRO A 25 -20.70 4.28 -2.64
C PRO A 25 -19.63 3.66 -3.53
N THR A 26 -18.39 3.51 -3.01
CA THR A 26 -17.30 2.89 -3.77
C THR A 26 -17.50 1.38 -3.87
N LEU A 27 -17.90 0.69 -2.79
CA LEU A 27 -18.18 -0.75 -2.84
C LEU A 27 -19.30 -1.08 -3.83
N ASP A 28 -20.39 -0.27 -3.86
CA ASP A 28 -21.48 -0.46 -4.80
C ASP A 28 -21.03 -0.26 -6.25
N ALA A 29 -20.23 0.77 -6.51
CA ALA A 29 -19.66 1.02 -7.83
C ALA A 29 -18.72 -0.10 -8.28
N VAL A 30 -17.86 -0.60 -7.38
CA VAL A 30 -16.94 -1.73 -7.61
C VAL A 30 -17.74 -2.99 -7.93
N LYS A 31 -18.75 -3.33 -7.13
CA LYS A 31 -19.62 -4.49 -7.38
C LYS A 31 -20.35 -4.38 -8.70
N LYS A 32 -20.88 -3.20 -9.03
CA LYS A 32 -21.59 -2.95 -10.30
C LYS A 32 -20.69 -3.12 -11.51
N LYS A 33 -19.44 -2.64 -11.47
CA LYS A 33 -18.48 -2.79 -12.59
C LYS A 33 -17.80 -4.16 -12.63
N GLY A 34 -17.86 -4.94 -11.54
CA GLY A 34 -17.37 -6.32 -11.46
C GLY A 34 -15.87 -6.48 -11.23
N PHE A 35 -15.13 -5.40 -10.88
CA PHE A 35 -13.70 -5.43 -10.57
C PHE A 35 -13.29 -4.21 -9.74
N VAL A 36 -12.14 -4.35 -9.04
CA VAL A 36 -11.47 -3.24 -8.35
C VAL A 36 -10.51 -2.55 -9.31
N GLN A 37 -10.60 -1.23 -9.46
CA GLN A 37 -9.65 -0.46 -10.27
C GLN A 37 -8.53 0.07 -9.37
N CYS A 38 -7.31 -0.44 -9.55
CA CYS A 38 -6.15 -0.07 -8.76
C CYS A 38 -5.24 0.89 -9.53
N GLY A 39 -4.90 2.03 -8.93
CA GLY A 39 -3.83 2.91 -9.40
C GLY A 39 -2.49 2.35 -8.98
N LEU A 40 -1.65 2.02 -9.93
CA LEU A 40 -0.35 1.38 -9.75
C LEU A 40 0.76 2.22 -10.39
N THR A 41 2.01 1.93 -10.09
CA THR A 41 3.13 2.43 -10.90
C THR A 41 3.60 1.35 -11.84
N ASP A 42 3.98 1.70 -13.06
CA ASP A 42 4.68 0.76 -13.92
C ASP A 42 6.20 0.99 -13.82
N GLY A 43 6.95 -0.11 -13.69
CA GLY A 43 8.41 -0.08 -13.68
C GLY A 43 9.07 -0.01 -12.31
N VAL A 44 8.36 -0.28 -11.20
CA VAL A 44 8.99 -0.47 -9.87
C VAL A 44 8.90 -1.94 -9.50
N SER A 45 9.91 -2.71 -9.93
CA SER A 45 10.02 -4.15 -9.65
C SER A 45 9.90 -4.43 -8.15
N GLY A 46 9.15 -5.47 -7.79
CA GLY A 46 8.86 -5.85 -6.42
C GLY A 46 7.66 -5.11 -5.80
N PHE A 47 7.28 -3.93 -6.28
CA PHE A 47 6.07 -3.20 -5.82
C PHE A 47 4.95 -3.23 -6.85
N SER A 48 5.17 -2.65 -8.03
CA SER A 48 4.27 -2.83 -9.17
C SER A 48 5.02 -2.62 -10.48
N ALA A 49 4.97 -3.62 -11.32
CA ALA A 49 5.54 -3.62 -12.66
C ALA A 49 4.75 -4.58 -13.54
N THR A 50 4.86 -4.42 -14.85
CA THR A 50 4.35 -5.40 -15.81
C THR A 50 5.47 -6.36 -16.19
N ASN A 51 5.18 -7.68 -16.16
CA ASN A 51 6.10 -8.71 -16.64
C ASN A 51 6.13 -8.76 -18.18
N SER A 52 6.93 -9.66 -18.73
CA SER A 52 7.08 -9.83 -20.20
C SER A 52 5.80 -10.24 -20.93
N LYS A 53 4.76 -10.70 -20.17
CA LYS A 53 3.44 -11.06 -20.73
C LYS A 53 2.43 -9.90 -20.60
N GLY A 54 2.84 -8.76 -20.02
CA GLY A 54 1.97 -7.63 -19.72
C GLY A 54 1.10 -7.84 -18.46
N GLU A 55 1.39 -8.84 -17.63
CA GLU A 55 0.67 -9.09 -16.38
C GLU A 55 1.30 -8.28 -15.25
N TRP A 56 0.46 -7.71 -14.40
CA TRP A 56 0.91 -6.98 -13.21
C TRP A 56 1.47 -7.92 -12.15
N GLU A 57 2.60 -7.54 -11.54
CA GLU A 57 3.24 -8.26 -10.45
C GLU A 57 3.84 -7.29 -9.43
N GLY A 58 3.97 -7.72 -8.17
CA GLY A 58 4.56 -6.95 -7.08
C GLY A 58 3.67 -6.85 -5.86
N MET A 59 4.21 -6.30 -4.77
CA MET A 59 3.57 -6.23 -3.47
C MET A 59 2.28 -5.39 -3.48
N ASP A 60 2.29 -4.24 -4.16
CA ASP A 60 1.10 -3.39 -4.32
C ASP A 60 0.02 -4.10 -5.15
N VAL A 61 0.44 -4.90 -6.14
CA VAL A 61 -0.46 -5.71 -6.97
C VAL A 61 -1.08 -6.84 -6.15
N ASP A 62 -0.31 -7.51 -5.30
CA ASP A 62 -0.84 -8.56 -4.42
C ASP A 62 -1.87 -8.00 -3.44
N ILE A 63 -1.62 -6.80 -2.87
CA ILE A 63 -2.60 -6.14 -2.00
C ILE A 63 -3.87 -5.78 -2.79
N CYS A 64 -3.74 -5.30 -4.03
CA CYS A 64 -4.89 -5.06 -4.92
C CYS A 64 -5.68 -6.35 -5.18
N SER A 65 -4.98 -7.45 -5.49
CA SER A 65 -5.57 -8.79 -5.70
C SER A 65 -6.26 -9.30 -4.44
N ALA A 66 -5.67 -9.06 -3.26
CA ALA A 66 -6.28 -9.41 -1.97
C ALA A 66 -7.60 -8.65 -1.73
N VAL A 67 -7.65 -7.35 -2.06
CA VAL A 67 -8.89 -6.54 -1.99
C VAL A 67 -9.94 -7.08 -2.96
N ALA A 68 -9.55 -7.43 -4.19
CA ALA A 68 -10.45 -8.04 -5.16
C ALA A 68 -11.00 -9.40 -4.66
N ALA A 69 -10.13 -10.24 -4.11
CA ALA A 69 -10.53 -11.52 -3.51
C ALA A 69 -11.46 -11.33 -2.30
N ALA A 70 -11.23 -10.33 -1.47
CA ALA A 70 -12.10 -10.00 -0.34
C ALA A 70 -13.51 -9.56 -0.80
N VAL A 71 -13.61 -8.79 -1.88
CA VAL A 71 -14.89 -8.26 -2.40
C VAL A 71 -15.65 -9.29 -3.24
N PHE A 72 -14.94 -10.05 -4.09
CA PHE A 72 -15.55 -10.91 -5.11
C PHE A 72 -15.34 -12.42 -4.88
N GLY A 73 -14.49 -12.82 -3.94
CA GLY A 73 -14.02 -14.20 -3.82
C GLY A 73 -13.05 -14.61 -4.95
N ASP A 74 -12.59 -13.68 -5.75
CA ASP A 74 -11.79 -13.91 -6.95
C ASP A 74 -10.71 -12.83 -7.09
N ALA A 75 -9.44 -13.22 -6.94
CA ALA A 75 -8.28 -12.32 -7.02
C ALA A 75 -8.06 -11.72 -8.42
N SER A 76 -8.59 -12.34 -9.47
CA SER A 76 -8.46 -11.84 -10.84
C SER A 76 -9.37 -10.65 -11.13
N LYS A 77 -10.31 -10.35 -10.22
CA LYS A 77 -11.28 -9.25 -10.35
C LYS A 77 -10.68 -7.89 -9.99
N PHE A 78 -9.49 -7.59 -10.51
CA PHE A 78 -8.93 -6.24 -10.49
C PHE A 78 -8.41 -5.82 -11.87
N LYS A 79 -8.23 -4.52 -12.04
CA LYS A 79 -7.53 -3.93 -13.18
C LYS A 79 -6.54 -2.89 -12.68
N GLY A 80 -5.32 -2.92 -13.20
CA GLY A 80 -4.29 -1.93 -12.93
C GLY A 80 -4.37 -0.75 -13.91
N THR A 81 -4.22 0.46 -13.40
CA THR A 81 -3.98 1.68 -14.19
C THR A 81 -2.60 2.19 -13.84
N ALA A 82 -1.71 2.27 -14.83
CA ALA A 82 -0.39 2.88 -14.66
C ALA A 82 -0.53 4.39 -14.48
N LEU A 83 -0.05 4.93 -13.37
CA LEU A 83 -0.13 6.35 -13.04
C LEU A 83 1.25 6.92 -12.76
N SER A 84 1.54 8.10 -13.29
CA SER A 84 2.73 8.86 -12.94
C SER A 84 2.62 9.47 -11.54
N THR A 85 3.72 10.03 -11.02
CA THR A 85 3.72 10.71 -9.73
C THR A 85 2.79 11.93 -9.71
N GLN A 86 2.62 12.61 -10.82
CA GLN A 86 1.75 13.78 -10.94
C GLN A 86 0.28 13.42 -11.10
N GLN A 87 -0.04 12.32 -11.80
CA GLN A 87 -1.42 11.92 -12.11
C GLN A 87 -2.13 11.19 -10.96
N ARG A 88 -1.37 10.50 -10.09
CA ARG A 88 -1.90 9.52 -9.13
C ARG A 88 -3.02 10.05 -8.22
N PHE A 89 -2.85 11.25 -7.66
CA PHE A 89 -3.83 11.81 -6.73
C PHE A 89 -5.10 12.28 -7.43
N THR A 90 -4.96 12.92 -8.59
CA THR A 90 -6.12 13.35 -9.40
C THR A 90 -6.93 12.16 -9.90
N ALA A 91 -6.27 11.06 -10.32
CA ALA A 91 -6.94 9.84 -10.74
C ALA A 91 -7.77 9.21 -9.60
N LEU A 92 -7.24 9.23 -8.35
CA LEU A 92 -7.99 8.76 -7.20
C LEU A 92 -9.15 9.71 -6.84
N GLN A 93 -8.92 11.01 -6.84
CA GLN A 93 -9.93 12.04 -6.55
C GLN A 93 -11.11 11.97 -7.53
N SER A 94 -10.84 11.81 -8.82
CA SER A 94 -11.86 11.76 -9.87
C SER A 94 -12.66 10.44 -9.89
N GLY A 95 -12.18 9.41 -9.21
CA GLY A 95 -12.78 8.07 -9.25
C GLY A 95 -12.36 7.24 -10.46
N GLU A 96 -11.32 7.64 -11.19
CA GLU A 96 -10.69 6.82 -12.22
C GLU A 96 -10.16 5.52 -11.64
N VAL A 97 -9.63 5.59 -10.40
CA VAL A 97 -9.23 4.41 -9.62
C VAL A 97 -9.97 4.38 -8.28
N ASP A 98 -10.19 3.17 -7.75
CA ASP A 98 -10.90 2.97 -6.47
C ASP A 98 -9.94 2.99 -5.28
N VAL A 99 -8.73 2.55 -5.50
CA VAL A 99 -7.64 2.51 -4.51
C VAL A 99 -6.34 2.84 -5.21
N LEU A 100 -5.49 3.62 -4.54
CA LEU A 100 -4.15 3.95 -5.01
C LEU A 100 -3.14 3.10 -4.23
N LEU A 101 -2.48 2.19 -4.92
CA LEU A 101 -1.45 1.28 -4.45
C LEU A 101 -0.19 1.52 -5.30
N ARG A 102 0.57 2.56 -4.94
CA ARG A 102 1.65 3.08 -5.78
C ARG A 102 2.78 3.63 -4.91
N THR A 103 3.24 2.82 -3.96
CA THR A 103 4.31 3.23 -3.05
C THR A 103 4.09 4.66 -2.52
N VAL A 104 2.86 4.94 -2.04
CA VAL A 104 2.49 6.29 -1.61
C VAL A 104 2.85 6.49 -0.16
N THR A 105 3.74 7.43 0.13
CA THR A 105 4.04 7.84 1.49
C THR A 105 2.82 8.47 2.14
N LEU A 106 2.40 7.94 3.27
CA LEU A 106 1.31 8.48 4.07
C LEU A 106 1.82 9.72 4.82
N THR A 107 1.28 10.89 4.46
CA THR A 107 1.63 12.18 5.09
C THR A 107 0.39 12.92 5.52
N GLN A 108 0.53 13.81 6.51
CA GLN A 108 -0.55 14.67 6.95
C GLN A 108 -1.18 15.44 5.79
N THR A 109 -0.38 16.09 4.95
CA THR A 109 -0.90 16.89 3.82
C THR A 109 -1.73 16.04 2.86
N ARG A 110 -1.27 14.83 2.51
CA ARG A 110 -2.00 13.92 1.62
C ARG A 110 -3.32 13.45 2.22
N ASP A 111 -3.33 13.20 3.54
CA ASP A 111 -4.51 12.73 4.27
C ASP A 111 -5.53 13.86 4.56
N THR A 112 -5.06 15.10 4.77
CA THR A 112 -5.95 16.18 5.24
C THR A 112 -6.30 17.21 4.18
N SER A 113 -5.50 17.36 3.10
CA SER A 113 -5.64 18.48 2.16
C SER A 113 -6.03 18.06 0.75
N LEU A 114 -5.96 16.77 0.42
CA LEU A 114 -6.22 16.28 -0.94
C LEU A 114 -7.59 15.58 -1.09
N GLY A 115 -8.43 15.55 -0.05
CA GLY A 115 -9.69 14.79 -0.07
C GLY A 115 -9.47 13.27 -0.20
N LEU A 116 -8.37 12.80 0.33
CA LEU A 116 -7.95 11.39 0.35
C LEU A 116 -7.81 10.91 1.80
N SER A 117 -7.89 9.62 2.01
CA SER A 117 -7.68 8.98 3.31
C SER A 117 -6.56 7.96 3.25
N ALA A 118 -5.62 8.06 4.17
CA ALA A 118 -4.59 7.06 4.40
C ALA A 118 -5.20 5.80 4.99
N VAL A 119 -4.90 4.63 4.42
CA VAL A 119 -5.44 3.36 4.90
C VAL A 119 -4.67 2.83 6.11
N ALA A 120 -3.45 2.42 5.90
CA ALA A 120 -2.45 1.99 6.87
C ALA A 120 -1.12 1.81 6.16
N ALA A 121 0.00 1.80 6.89
CA ALA A 121 1.28 1.48 6.30
C ALA A 121 1.30 0.00 5.86
N SER A 122 1.62 -0.23 4.60
CA SER A 122 1.87 -1.55 4.02
C SER A 122 3.37 -1.85 3.91
N PHE A 123 4.22 -0.82 3.96
CA PHE A 123 5.66 -0.95 3.94
C PHE A 123 6.31 0.28 4.61
N TYR A 124 7.26 0.08 5.49
CA TYR A 124 8.07 1.15 6.08
C TYR A 124 9.39 1.29 5.34
N ASP A 125 9.63 2.46 4.81
CA ASP A 125 10.84 2.81 4.07
C ASP A 125 11.48 4.11 4.59
N GLY A 126 12.50 4.54 3.90
CA GLY A 126 13.16 5.82 4.07
C GLY A 126 13.84 6.23 2.77
N GLN A 127 13.93 7.53 2.52
CA GLN A 127 14.58 8.05 1.34
C GLN A 127 16.09 7.80 1.36
N GLY A 128 16.65 7.38 0.23
CA GLY A 128 18.06 7.17 0.01
C GLY A 128 18.58 7.90 -1.24
N ILE A 129 19.86 7.68 -1.54
CA ILE A 129 20.51 8.13 -2.77
C ILE A 129 21.27 6.98 -3.40
N LEU A 130 21.07 6.76 -4.70
CA LEU A 130 21.81 5.85 -5.55
C LEU A 130 22.86 6.66 -6.33
N VAL A 131 24.10 6.20 -6.31
CA VAL A 131 25.22 6.81 -7.04
C VAL A 131 26.00 5.78 -7.85
N SER A 132 26.68 6.21 -8.91
CA SER A 132 27.70 5.39 -9.53
C SER A 132 28.94 5.33 -8.61
N LYS A 133 29.51 4.14 -8.41
CA LYS A 133 30.79 3.97 -7.67
C LYS A 133 31.94 4.74 -8.29
N LYS A 134 31.87 5.06 -9.59
CA LYS A 134 32.86 5.90 -10.29
C LYS A 134 32.93 7.32 -9.73
N LEU A 135 31.84 7.80 -9.10
CA LEU A 135 31.80 9.10 -8.46
C LEU A 135 32.73 9.18 -7.24
N GLY A 136 33.02 8.02 -6.60
CA GLY A 136 33.98 7.91 -5.49
C GLY A 136 33.46 8.40 -4.13
N VAL A 137 32.20 8.88 -4.05
CA VAL A 137 31.58 9.37 -2.81
C VAL A 137 31.11 8.21 -1.94
N LYS A 138 31.15 8.40 -0.61
CA LYS A 138 30.67 7.41 0.37
C LYS A 138 29.56 7.93 1.27
N SER A 139 29.26 9.20 1.16
CA SER A 139 28.25 9.90 1.93
C SER A 139 27.52 10.91 1.06
N ALA A 140 26.23 11.07 1.28
CA ALA A 140 25.43 12.11 0.63
C ALA A 140 25.95 13.54 0.93
N LYS A 141 26.72 13.71 2.01
CA LYS A 141 27.37 14.99 2.34
C LYS A 141 28.47 15.38 1.35
N GLU A 142 28.97 14.44 0.58
CA GLU A 142 30.00 14.67 -0.43
C GLU A 142 29.42 15.09 -1.80
N LEU A 143 28.09 15.19 -1.92
CA LEU A 143 27.39 15.52 -3.17
C LEU A 143 27.22 17.03 -3.39
N ASN A 144 28.13 17.87 -2.87
CA ASN A 144 28.04 19.32 -3.08
C ASN A 144 28.23 19.67 -4.56
N GLY A 145 27.29 20.43 -5.12
CA GLY A 145 27.26 20.82 -6.53
C GLY A 145 26.76 19.76 -7.51
N ALA A 146 26.43 18.55 -7.03
CA ALA A 146 26.00 17.42 -7.85
C ALA A 146 24.63 17.67 -8.53
N THR A 147 24.42 17.03 -9.67
CA THR A 147 23.12 16.90 -10.31
C THR A 147 22.37 15.69 -9.74
N VAL A 148 21.14 15.90 -9.24
CA VAL A 148 20.35 14.85 -8.61
C VAL A 148 19.04 14.66 -9.35
N CYS A 149 18.85 13.48 -9.91
CA CYS A 149 17.57 13.07 -10.51
C CYS A 149 16.53 12.84 -9.41
N VAL A 150 15.32 13.38 -9.60
CA VAL A 150 14.19 13.24 -8.69
C VAL A 150 12.87 13.29 -9.46
N GLN A 151 11.83 12.64 -8.91
CA GLN A 151 10.49 12.70 -9.50
C GLN A 151 9.66 13.83 -8.86
N PRO A 152 8.89 14.60 -9.67
CA PRO A 152 8.10 15.73 -9.17
C PRO A 152 6.90 15.29 -8.32
N GLY A 153 6.48 16.15 -7.38
CA GLY A 153 5.30 15.92 -6.53
C GLY A 153 5.46 14.75 -5.55
N THR A 154 6.70 14.43 -5.20
CA THR A 154 7.05 13.38 -4.26
C THR A 154 7.51 13.97 -2.91
N THR A 155 7.44 13.16 -1.85
CA THR A 155 8.09 13.47 -0.57
C THR A 155 9.60 13.54 -0.74
N THR A 156 10.15 12.69 -1.62
CA THR A 156 11.59 12.64 -1.88
C THR A 156 12.14 13.92 -2.53
N GLU A 157 11.35 14.61 -3.36
CA GLU A 157 11.71 15.95 -3.88
C GLU A 157 11.80 16.99 -2.76
N LEU A 158 10.83 17.02 -1.86
CA LEU A 158 10.79 17.95 -0.73
C LEU A 158 11.89 17.67 0.28
N ASN A 159 12.03 16.42 0.69
CA ASN A 159 13.04 16.00 1.67
C ASN A 159 14.48 16.21 1.15
N LEU A 160 14.71 16.00 -0.16
CA LEU A 160 16.00 16.28 -0.78
C LEU A 160 16.40 17.75 -0.57
N ALA A 161 15.50 18.68 -0.92
CA ALA A 161 15.74 20.10 -0.78
C ALA A 161 15.99 20.51 0.69
N ASP A 162 15.19 19.95 1.61
CA ASP A 162 15.30 20.26 3.04
C ASP A 162 16.58 19.72 3.65
N TRP A 163 16.95 18.47 3.34
CA TRP A 163 18.14 17.85 3.90
C TRP A 163 19.43 18.48 3.39
N PHE A 164 19.52 18.79 2.08
CA PHE A 164 20.69 19.43 1.49
C PHE A 164 20.87 20.84 2.06
N ARG A 165 19.79 21.61 2.16
CA ARG A 165 19.82 22.94 2.79
C ARG A 165 20.26 22.87 4.25
N ALA A 166 19.74 21.94 5.04
CA ALA A 166 20.09 21.77 6.45
C ALA A 166 21.56 21.37 6.66
N ASN A 167 22.20 20.75 5.66
CA ASN A 167 23.62 20.35 5.70
C ASN A 167 24.52 21.34 4.95
N ASN A 168 24.01 22.48 4.46
CA ASN A 168 24.73 23.47 3.65
C ASN A 168 25.38 22.87 2.39
N ILE A 169 24.64 21.99 1.71
CA ILE A 169 25.05 21.33 0.47
C ILE A 169 24.24 21.90 -0.67
N GLU A 170 24.89 22.38 -1.72
CA GLU A 170 24.24 22.78 -2.96
C GLU A 170 24.05 21.61 -3.89
N PHE A 171 22.96 21.59 -4.65
CA PHE A 171 22.70 20.58 -5.68
C PHE A 171 21.87 21.18 -6.82
N LYS A 172 21.83 20.48 -7.94
CA LYS A 172 21.04 20.84 -9.11
C LYS A 172 19.99 19.75 -9.36
N PRO A 173 18.69 20.00 -9.11
CA PRO A 173 17.67 18.99 -9.36
C PRO A 173 17.48 18.79 -10.87
N VAL A 174 17.37 17.52 -11.27
CA VAL A 174 16.94 17.10 -12.60
C VAL A 174 15.60 16.39 -12.44
N VAL A 175 14.51 17.11 -12.72
CA VAL A 175 13.14 16.65 -12.45
C VAL A 175 12.62 15.88 -13.65
N ILE A 176 12.27 14.60 -13.44
CA ILE A 176 11.77 13.66 -14.47
C ILE A 176 10.64 12.84 -13.87
N ASP A 177 9.46 12.81 -14.52
CA ASP A 177 8.25 12.19 -13.95
C ASP A 177 8.27 10.65 -13.98
N LYS A 178 8.72 10.03 -15.07
CA LYS A 178 8.70 8.58 -15.24
C LYS A 178 9.98 7.93 -14.72
N VAL A 179 9.88 6.94 -13.84
CA VAL A 179 11.03 6.24 -13.26
C VAL A 179 11.97 5.66 -14.32
N THR A 180 11.42 5.08 -15.41
CA THR A 180 12.22 4.52 -16.50
C THR A 180 13.06 5.58 -17.25
N GLU A 181 12.55 6.81 -17.33
CA GLU A 181 13.30 7.95 -17.90
C GLU A 181 14.34 8.49 -16.91
N VAL A 182 14.02 8.49 -15.60
CA VAL A 182 14.98 8.81 -14.53
C VAL A 182 16.18 7.87 -14.61
N VAL A 183 15.94 6.56 -14.68
CA VAL A 183 17.02 5.54 -14.76
C VAL A 183 17.90 5.78 -15.98
N ARG A 184 17.31 6.02 -17.15
CA ARG A 184 18.08 6.33 -18.38
C ARG A 184 18.92 7.60 -18.24
N ALA A 185 18.36 8.64 -17.64
CA ALA A 185 19.08 9.90 -17.41
C ALA A 185 20.26 9.69 -16.44
N PHE A 186 20.04 8.90 -15.38
CA PHE A 186 21.07 8.55 -14.42
C PHE A 186 22.19 7.70 -15.04
N GLU A 187 21.86 6.63 -15.78
CA GLU A 187 22.86 5.77 -16.45
C GLU A 187 23.66 6.51 -17.51
N SER A 188 23.03 7.46 -18.22
CA SER A 188 23.74 8.28 -19.24
C SER A 188 24.63 9.36 -18.62
N GLY A 189 24.66 9.51 -17.28
CA GLY A 189 25.44 10.53 -16.58
C GLY A 189 24.83 11.94 -16.66
N ARG A 190 23.55 12.08 -17.05
CA ARG A 190 22.83 13.36 -16.96
C ARG A 190 22.59 13.76 -15.49
N CYS A 191 22.52 12.78 -14.58
CA CYS A 191 22.49 12.97 -13.14
C CYS A 191 23.65 12.22 -12.50
N ASP A 192 24.35 12.86 -11.56
CA ASP A 192 25.39 12.27 -10.73
C ASP A 192 24.81 11.29 -9.69
N ALA A 193 23.58 11.58 -9.25
CA ALA A 193 22.85 10.81 -8.25
C ALA A 193 21.36 10.70 -8.61
N PHE A 194 20.72 9.63 -8.10
CA PHE A 194 19.27 9.46 -8.15
C PHE A 194 18.73 9.25 -6.73
N THR A 195 17.70 10.00 -6.34
CA THR A 195 17.06 9.88 -5.03
C THR A 195 15.63 9.39 -5.15
N ASP A 196 15.29 8.42 -4.31
CA ASP A 196 13.96 7.84 -4.17
C ASP A 196 13.88 7.06 -2.83
N ASP A 197 12.77 6.36 -2.57
CA ASP A 197 12.68 5.39 -1.49
C ASP A 197 13.77 4.32 -1.62
N ALA A 198 14.41 3.95 -0.53
CA ALA A 198 15.57 3.06 -0.57
C ALA A 198 15.24 1.68 -1.17
N SER A 199 14.02 1.18 -0.95
CA SER A 199 13.55 -0.06 -1.55
C SER A 199 13.38 0.06 -3.07
N GLN A 200 12.91 1.21 -3.57
CA GLN A 200 12.82 1.49 -5.00
C GLN A 200 14.22 1.64 -5.63
N LEU A 201 15.14 2.31 -4.95
CA LEU A 201 16.54 2.37 -5.40
C LEU A 201 17.19 0.98 -5.45
N ALA A 202 16.86 0.10 -4.49
CA ALA A 202 17.31 -1.29 -4.52
C ALA A 202 16.72 -2.06 -5.72
N ALA A 203 15.44 -1.83 -6.03
CA ALA A 203 14.79 -2.40 -7.20
C ALA A 203 15.44 -1.92 -8.51
N VAL A 204 15.65 -0.61 -8.65
CA VAL A 204 16.35 -0.01 -9.81
C VAL A 204 17.74 -0.62 -9.97
N ARG A 205 18.52 -0.67 -8.88
CA ARG A 205 19.87 -1.24 -8.91
C ARG A 205 19.85 -2.72 -9.30
N ALA A 206 18.90 -3.50 -8.80
CA ALA A 206 18.85 -4.94 -9.03
C ALA A 206 18.33 -5.33 -10.42
N THR A 207 17.46 -4.50 -11.04
CA THR A 207 16.67 -4.94 -12.19
C THR A 207 16.67 -4.00 -13.40
N GLN A 208 17.14 -2.73 -13.25
CA GLN A 208 16.98 -1.73 -14.31
C GLN A 208 18.29 -1.13 -14.80
N VAL A 209 19.35 -1.10 -13.99
CA VAL A 209 20.66 -0.67 -14.45
C VAL A 209 21.42 -1.80 -15.15
N ALA A 210 22.27 -1.47 -16.11
CA ALA A 210 22.99 -2.46 -16.91
C ALA A 210 23.90 -3.37 -16.07
N ASN A 211 24.61 -2.80 -15.09
CA ASN A 211 25.47 -3.55 -14.17
C ASN A 211 25.24 -3.10 -12.71
N PRO A 212 24.52 -3.87 -11.90
CA PRO A 212 24.23 -3.52 -10.49
C PRO A 212 25.46 -3.27 -9.62
N ASN A 213 26.60 -3.87 -9.98
CA ASN A 213 27.86 -3.74 -9.22
C ASN A 213 28.53 -2.37 -9.39
N ASP A 214 28.17 -1.61 -10.42
CA ASP A 214 28.73 -0.28 -10.67
C ASP A 214 28.05 0.83 -9.84
N TYR A 215 26.99 0.47 -9.11
CA TYR A 215 26.18 1.41 -8.34
C TYR A 215 26.10 1.02 -6.87
N GLU A 216 25.95 2.02 -6.00
CA GLU A 216 25.73 1.82 -4.57
C GLU A 216 24.66 2.80 -4.05
N ILE A 217 23.89 2.33 -3.06
CA ILE A 217 22.96 3.17 -2.32
C ILE A 217 23.74 3.66 -1.09
N LEU A 218 23.83 4.98 -0.95
CA LEU A 218 24.53 5.61 0.18
C LEU A 218 23.86 5.26 1.52
N PRO A 219 24.62 5.27 2.63
CA PRO A 219 24.13 4.76 3.92
C PRO A 219 23.05 5.63 4.56
N GLU A 220 23.02 6.93 4.23
CA GLU A 220 22.08 7.87 4.84
C GLU A 220 20.64 7.55 4.47
N ARG A 221 19.74 7.80 5.43
CA ARG A 221 18.28 7.84 5.24
C ARG A 221 17.79 9.20 5.69
N PHE A 222 17.16 9.93 4.76
CA PHE A 222 16.80 11.35 4.97
C PHE A 222 15.43 11.54 5.59
N SER A 223 14.57 10.51 5.53
CA SER A 223 13.18 10.61 5.93
C SER A 223 12.62 9.30 6.48
N LYS A 224 11.39 9.39 6.97
CA LYS A 224 10.50 8.26 7.25
C LYS A 224 9.47 8.21 6.12
N GLU A 225 9.41 7.09 5.42
CA GLU A 225 8.48 6.89 4.32
C GLU A 225 7.55 5.70 4.64
N PRO A 226 6.48 5.91 5.45
CA PRO A 226 5.45 4.89 5.63
C PRO A 226 4.60 4.81 4.36
N LEU A 227 4.86 3.82 3.52
CA LEU A 227 4.15 3.59 2.27
C LEU A 227 2.85 2.83 2.52
N GLY A 228 1.78 3.19 1.83
CA GLY A 228 0.52 2.48 2.00
C GLY A 228 -0.57 2.88 1.01
N PRO A 229 -1.65 2.10 0.99
CA PRO A 229 -2.80 2.39 0.15
C PRO A 229 -3.47 3.70 0.56
N MET A 230 -4.04 4.41 -0.43
CA MET A 230 -4.93 5.54 -0.21
C MET A 230 -6.26 5.33 -0.93
N VAL A 231 -7.33 5.86 -0.35
CA VAL A 231 -8.67 5.86 -0.93
C VAL A 231 -9.25 7.28 -0.91
N ARG A 232 -10.37 7.52 -1.59
CA ARG A 232 -11.10 8.79 -1.49
C ARG A 232 -11.63 8.99 -0.08
N GLN A 233 -11.59 10.21 0.41
CA GLN A 233 -12.18 10.60 1.69
C GLN A 233 -13.72 10.55 1.62
N GLY A 234 -14.35 10.26 2.76
CA GLY A 234 -15.82 10.27 2.90
C GLY A 234 -16.48 8.93 2.55
N ASP A 235 -15.72 7.86 2.32
CA ASP A 235 -16.23 6.50 2.20
C ASP A 235 -15.52 5.60 3.22
N GLU A 236 -15.98 5.69 4.47
CA GLU A 236 -15.41 4.93 5.59
C GLU A 236 -15.57 3.41 5.43
N ASN A 237 -16.61 2.99 4.68
CA ASN A 237 -16.80 1.56 4.41
C ASN A 237 -15.69 1.05 3.48
N TRP A 238 -15.39 1.75 2.38
CA TRP A 238 -14.32 1.36 1.45
C TRP A 238 -12.94 1.46 2.10
N LEU A 239 -12.69 2.53 2.86
CA LEU A 239 -11.49 2.68 3.69
C LEU A 239 -11.32 1.48 4.62
N GLY A 240 -12.41 1.07 5.30
CA GLY A 240 -12.44 -0.10 6.17
C GLY A 240 -12.12 -1.39 5.42
N ILE A 241 -12.73 -1.63 4.26
CA ILE A 241 -12.49 -2.84 3.45
C ILE A 241 -11.00 -2.97 3.09
N VAL A 242 -10.38 -1.91 2.56
CA VAL A 242 -8.97 -1.94 2.16
C VAL A 242 -8.07 -2.13 3.39
N ARG A 243 -8.35 -1.41 4.49
CA ARG A 243 -7.59 -1.52 5.75
C ARG A 243 -7.65 -2.92 6.35
N TRP A 244 -8.86 -3.46 6.51
CA TRP A 244 -9.04 -4.76 7.11
C TRP A 244 -8.50 -5.88 6.23
N THR A 245 -8.51 -5.72 4.91
CA THR A 245 -7.85 -6.67 4.01
C THR A 245 -6.34 -6.72 4.27
N LEU A 246 -5.68 -5.56 4.37
CA LEU A 246 -4.25 -5.52 4.72
C LEU A 246 -3.99 -6.11 6.12
N PHE A 247 -4.81 -5.76 7.11
CA PHE A 247 -4.66 -6.30 8.47
C PHE A 247 -4.93 -7.79 8.55
N ALA A 248 -5.83 -8.33 7.73
CA ALA A 248 -6.05 -9.77 7.64
C ALA A 248 -4.82 -10.52 7.15
N LEU A 249 -4.06 -9.97 6.19
CA LEU A 249 -2.79 -10.57 5.75
C LEU A 249 -1.73 -10.54 6.85
N LEU A 250 -1.66 -9.45 7.64
CA LEU A 250 -0.74 -9.31 8.78
C LEU A 250 -1.12 -10.24 9.93
N GLU A 251 -2.40 -10.29 10.32
CA GLU A 251 -2.87 -11.24 11.34
C GLU A 251 -2.70 -12.70 10.89
N ALA A 252 -2.89 -12.98 9.61
CA ALA A 252 -2.62 -14.31 9.07
C ALA A 252 -1.15 -14.73 9.28
N GLU A 253 -0.20 -13.82 9.08
CA GLU A 253 1.22 -14.07 9.41
C GLU A 253 1.39 -14.33 10.91
N GLU A 254 0.79 -13.51 11.76
CA GLU A 254 0.89 -13.62 13.22
C GLU A 254 0.38 -14.97 13.75
N TYR A 255 -0.69 -15.50 13.16
CA TYR A 255 -1.26 -16.79 13.52
C TYR A 255 -0.77 -17.96 12.67
N GLY A 256 0.23 -17.78 11.81
CA GLY A 256 0.81 -18.82 10.97
C GLY A 256 -0.15 -19.37 9.91
N ILE A 257 -1.15 -18.57 9.50
CA ILE A 257 -2.03 -18.91 8.40
C ILE A 257 -1.31 -18.55 7.10
N THR A 258 -1.17 -19.50 6.18
CA THR A 258 -0.49 -19.34 4.90
C THR A 258 -1.42 -19.67 3.74
N GLN A 259 -1.04 -19.28 2.53
CA GLN A 259 -1.77 -19.68 1.32
C GLN A 259 -1.95 -21.20 1.23
N LYS A 260 -0.93 -21.96 1.67
CA LYS A 260 -0.92 -23.42 1.60
C LYS A 260 -1.81 -24.08 2.64
N ASN A 261 -1.87 -23.54 3.87
CA ASN A 261 -2.57 -24.22 4.98
C ASN A 261 -3.94 -23.60 5.31
N VAL A 262 -4.37 -22.54 4.66
CA VAL A 262 -5.60 -21.80 4.99
C VAL A 262 -6.86 -22.69 5.03
N ASP A 263 -6.94 -23.69 4.16
CA ASP A 263 -8.06 -24.65 4.13
C ASP A 263 -8.09 -25.55 5.38
N GLU A 264 -6.92 -26.00 5.84
CA GLU A 264 -6.79 -26.78 7.06
C GLU A 264 -7.12 -25.94 8.29
N MET A 265 -6.69 -24.66 8.29
CA MET A 265 -6.89 -23.72 9.39
C MET A 265 -8.37 -23.38 9.64
N LEU A 266 -9.28 -23.66 8.72
CA LEU A 266 -10.73 -23.60 8.95
C LEU A 266 -11.19 -24.53 10.07
N LYS A 267 -10.42 -25.57 10.41
CA LYS A 267 -10.68 -26.53 11.48
C LYS A 267 -9.89 -26.21 12.76
N SER A 268 -9.25 -25.07 12.83
CA SER A 268 -8.46 -24.62 13.99
C SER A 268 -9.31 -24.60 15.26
N LYS A 269 -8.67 -24.83 16.41
CA LYS A 269 -9.29 -24.62 17.72
C LYS A 269 -9.06 -23.20 18.26
N ASN A 270 -8.23 -22.41 17.57
CA ASN A 270 -7.94 -21.04 17.97
C ASN A 270 -9.09 -20.10 17.56
N PRO A 271 -9.79 -19.43 18.49
CA PRO A 271 -10.94 -18.59 18.15
C PRO A 271 -10.57 -17.36 17.33
N ASN A 272 -9.31 -16.87 17.39
CA ASN A 272 -8.86 -15.78 16.55
C ASN A 272 -8.77 -16.21 15.08
N VAL A 273 -8.18 -17.39 14.84
CA VAL A 273 -8.11 -17.98 13.50
C VAL A 273 -9.50 -18.21 12.91
N LEU A 274 -10.44 -18.73 13.70
CA LEU A 274 -11.82 -18.97 13.24
C LEU A 274 -12.54 -17.65 12.88
N ARG A 275 -12.28 -16.57 13.60
CA ARG A 275 -12.81 -15.23 13.26
C ARG A 275 -12.19 -14.68 11.99
N ILE A 276 -10.86 -14.70 11.87
CA ILE A 276 -10.14 -14.22 10.68
C ILE A 276 -10.67 -14.94 9.44
N LEU A 277 -10.84 -16.28 9.52
CA LEU A 277 -11.27 -17.07 8.37
C LEU A 277 -12.80 -17.10 8.14
N GLY A 278 -13.58 -16.34 8.92
CA GLY A 278 -15.03 -16.20 8.78
C GLY A 278 -15.82 -17.46 9.18
N VAL A 279 -15.21 -18.41 9.91
CA VAL A 279 -15.92 -19.56 10.52
C VAL A 279 -16.80 -19.07 11.67
N THR A 280 -16.31 -18.11 12.46
CA THR A 280 -17.13 -17.33 13.38
C THR A 280 -17.60 -16.09 12.62
N PRO A 281 -18.94 -15.95 12.35
CA PRO A 281 -19.45 -14.91 11.48
C PRO A 281 -19.54 -13.54 12.18
N GLY A 282 -19.73 -12.48 11.38
CA GLY A 282 -20.02 -11.11 11.79
C GLY A 282 -19.13 -10.06 11.14
N ALA A 283 -17.83 -10.33 10.98
CA ALA A 283 -16.88 -9.35 10.46
C ALA A 283 -17.14 -8.98 8.98
N GLY A 284 -17.45 -9.94 8.13
CA GLY A 284 -17.73 -9.71 6.72
C GLY A 284 -19.01 -8.90 6.52
N LYS A 285 -20.09 -9.30 7.16
CA LYS A 285 -21.40 -8.63 7.05
C LYS A 285 -21.33 -7.16 7.43
N ASN A 286 -20.57 -6.80 8.45
CA ASN A 286 -20.42 -5.41 8.89
C ASN A 286 -19.77 -4.50 7.84
N MET A 287 -19.00 -5.08 6.91
CA MET A 287 -18.39 -4.37 5.78
C MET A 287 -19.19 -4.52 4.46
N GLY A 288 -20.32 -5.25 4.47
CA GLY A 288 -21.07 -5.57 3.26
C GLY A 288 -20.39 -6.63 2.37
N LEU A 289 -19.53 -7.46 2.94
CA LEU A 289 -18.79 -8.53 2.29
C LEU A 289 -19.29 -9.92 2.73
N ASP A 290 -18.86 -10.96 2.02
CA ASP A 290 -19.00 -12.36 2.46
C ASP A 290 -18.21 -12.58 3.76
N GLU A 291 -18.65 -13.50 4.61
CA GLU A 291 -17.94 -13.83 5.86
C GLU A 291 -16.53 -14.37 5.61
N LYS A 292 -16.30 -15.01 4.46
CA LYS A 292 -15.01 -15.56 4.05
C LYS A 292 -14.08 -14.53 3.36
N TRP A 293 -14.37 -13.24 3.45
CA TRP A 293 -13.59 -12.18 2.79
C TRP A 293 -12.09 -12.29 3.07
N ALA A 294 -11.69 -12.46 4.33
CA ALA A 294 -10.27 -12.59 4.70
C ALA A 294 -9.70 -13.96 4.29
N TYR A 295 -10.48 -15.06 4.44
CA TYR A 295 -10.09 -16.34 3.90
C TYR A 295 -9.80 -16.27 2.40
N ASN A 296 -10.67 -15.61 1.62
CA ASN A 296 -10.50 -15.43 0.17
C ASN A 296 -9.22 -14.66 -0.16
N ALA A 297 -8.96 -13.56 0.58
CA ALA A 297 -7.74 -12.78 0.41
C ALA A 297 -6.47 -13.61 0.70
N ILE A 298 -6.44 -14.31 1.84
CA ILE A 298 -5.30 -15.15 2.24
C ILE A 298 -5.11 -16.32 1.28
N LYS A 299 -6.19 -16.96 0.86
CA LYS A 299 -6.16 -18.06 -0.12
C LYS A 299 -5.59 -17.61 -1.46
N ALA A 300 -5.87 -16.38 -1.85
CA ALA A 300 -5.44 -15.81 -3.11
C ALA A 300 -3.96 -15.43 -3.12
N VAL A 301 -3.50 -14.68 -2.10
CA VAL A 301 -2.16 -14.07 -2.10
C VAL A 301 -1.24 -14.54 -0.96
N GLY A 302 -1.74 -15.35 -0.04
CA GLY A 302 -1.00 -15.73 1.16
C GLY A 302 -1.07 -14.66 2.26
N ASN A 303 -0.28 -14.82 3.32
CA ASN A 303 -0.13 -13.85 4.37
C ASN A 303 0.89 -12.75 3.98
N TYR A 304 1.05 -11.72 4.84
CA TYR A 304 1.94 -10.61 4.55
C TYR A 304 3.41 -11.05 4.38
N SER A 305 3.90 -12.03 5.13
CA SER A 305 5.24 -12.57 4.95
C SER A 305 5.43 -13.19 3.56
N GLU A 306 4.46 -13.99 3.10
CA GLU A 306 4.51 -14.61 1.77
C GLU A 306 4.49 -13.53 0.67
N VAL A 307 3.67 -12.50 0.84
CA VAL A 307 3.65 -11.33 -0.08
C VAL A 307 4.99 -10.60 -0.08
N PHE A 308 5.58 -10.34 1.09
CA PHE A 308 6.87 -9.66 1.22
C PHE A 308 8.00 -10.50 0.60
N GLU A 309 8.14 -11.77 0.99
CA GLU A 309 9.29 -12.59 0.61
C GLU A 309 9.37 -12.81 -0.91
N ARG A 310 8.22 -13.10 -1.57
CA ARG A 310 8.24 -13.34 -3.03
C ARG A 310 8.45 -12.07 -3.85
N ASN A 311 8.03 -10.89 -3.35
CA ASN A 311 8.09 -9.65 -4.13
C ASN A 311 9.36 -8.83 -3.88
N VAL A 312 9.74 -8.64 -2.61
CA VAL A 312 10.85 -7.77 -2.22
C VAL A 312 11.86 -8.47 -1.30
N GLY A 313 11.49 -9.57 -0.66
CA GLY A 313 12.30 -10.30 0.31
C GLY A 313 13.31 -11.25 -0.32
N LYS A 314 13.67 -12.29 0.42
CA LYS A 314 14.74 -13.23 0.07
C LYS A 314 14.45 -14.07 -1.17
N GLU A 315 13.18 -14.28 -1.50
CA GLU A 315 12.76 -15.06 -2.67
C GLU A 315 12.76 -14.21 -3.95
N SER A 316 12.93 -12.89 -3.81
CA SER A 316 13.00 -11.94 -4.93
C SER A 316 14.43 -11.56 -5.29
N LYS A 317 14.60 -10.89 -6.45
CA LYS A 317 15.89 -10.31 -6.86
C LYS A 317 16.36 -9.18 -5.97
N LEU A 318 15.46 -8.58 -5.16
CA LEU A 318 15.79 -7.46 -4.30
C LEU A 318 16.46 -7.90 -3.00
N GLY A 319 16.10 -9.05 -2.45
CA GLY A 319 16.70 -9.64 -1.26
C GLY A 319 16.58 -8.77 -0.01
N LEU A 320 15.55 -7.93 0.10
CA LEU A 320 15.40 -7.01 1.24
C LEU A 320 15.15 -7.78 2.53
N GLN A 321 15.74 -7.28 3.62
CA GLN A 321 15.45 -7.79 4.96
C GLN A 321 14.15 -7.16 5.48
N ARG A 322 13.39 -7.91 6.28
CA ARG A 322 12.15 -7.43 6.89
C ARG A 322 12.38 -6.14 7.72
N GLY A 323 13.35 -6.15 8.63
CA GLY A 323 13.65 -5.00 9.48
C GLY A 323 12.40 -4.42 10.12
N THR A 324 12.14 -3.14 9.93
CA THR A 324 10.92 -2.44 10.40
C THR A 324 9.62 -3.05 9.85
N ASN A 325 9.70 -3.74 8.72
CA ASN A 325 8.56 -4.42 8.09
C ASN A 325 8.26 -5.82 8.69
N ALA A 326 8.98 -6.25 9.73
CA ALA A 326 8.60 -7.41 10.52
C ALA A 326 7.41 -7.10 11.43
N LEU A 327 6.69 -8.14 11.88
CA LEU A 327 5.61 -7.97 12.84
C LEU A 327 6.12 -7.38 14.18
N TRP A 328 5.25 -6.72 14.89
CA TRP A 328 5.52 -6.12 16.21
C TRP A 328 6.11 -7.12 17.21
N ASN A 329 5.63 -8.36 17.21
CA ASN A 329 6.13 -9.44 18.08
C ASN A 329 7.45 -10.07 17.59
N GLN A 330 7.96 -9.64 16.43
CA GLN A 330 9.23 -10.03 15.84
C GLN A 330 10.24 -8.86 15.81
N GLY A 331 9.94 -7.75 16.54
CA GLY A 331 10.81 -6.58 16.63
C GLY A 331 10.63 -5.55 15.51
N GLY A 332 9.60 -5.70 14.66
CA GLY A 332 9.24 -4.73 13.63
C GLY A 332 8.15 -3.75 14.07
N ALA A 333 7.60 -3.02 13.12
CA ALA A 333 6.54 -2.02 13.33
C ALA A 333 5.21 -2.41 12.67
N MET A 334 5.11 -3.57 12.01
CA MET A 334 3.84 -4.05 11.47
C MET A 334 2.92 -4.51 12.60
N TYR A 335 1.91 -3.70 12.88
CA TYR A 335 1.00 -3.87 14.00
C TYR A 335 -0.46 -3.82 13.50
N PRO A 336 -1.06 -4.97 13.13
CA PRO A 336 -2.47 -5.01 12.72
C PRO A 336 -3.39 -4.75 13.91
N TRP A 337 -4.55 -4.16 13.65
CA TRP A 337 -5.62 -4.13 14.65
C TRP A 337 -6.33 -5.49 14.67
N PRO A 338 -6.74 -5.99 15.85
CA PRO A 338 -7.31 -7.32 15.97
C PRO A 338 -8.70 -7.42 15.32
N ILE A 339 -8.93 -8.47 14.54
CA ILE A 339 -10.25 -8.82 13.98
C ILE A 339 -11.11 -9.45 15.08
N ARG A 340 -12.05 -8.66 15.62
CA ARG A 340 -12.94 -9.07 16.73
C ARG A 340 -14.39 -8.64 16.49
#